data_756937213351b58c7b597b4b267ec1a6
#
_entry.id   756937213351b58c7b597b4b267ec1a6
#
_cell.length_a   1.000
_cell.length_b   1.000
_cell.length_c   1.000
_cell.angle_alpha   90.00
_cell.angle_beta   90.00
_cell.angle_gamma   90.00
#
_symmetry.space_group_name_H-M   'P 1'
#
loop_
_entity.id
_entity.type
_entity.pdbx_description
1 polymer ?
#
loop_
_entity_poly.entity_id
_entity_poly.type
_entity_poly.pdbx_seq_one_letter_code
_entity_poly.pdbx_strand_id
1 'polypeptide(L)'
;MGNVRLLNIVPHSTCLNRVDTVLVLEYNYLNNDPAVLLPANTYGFNPSQYYNITSLPNVGLNNVTRNVLVGALVGGGSGVNGMFFDRGSKSDYDAWETLGNTGWNFESLLPYFRKSVTFTPPSNQVAEKLNYTWDVQEAYGGKGEVQVSFPPYQFPGQEYVWNAFKELGINKPKEAAAGDAIGAIQAPSALDPATRTRSYARTAHYDPFVNRTNYILATGYRVTEIVLGGNGSTLQATGVNVIQRGTNIDTKFTLRARKEVIVAAGAVWTPWLLQRSGIGPTSILEKAGIPVKKYLPGVGSNFQDHPIGGATWNWTKNVPSPQQGDLMSNTTFYADSKKEYDTYHTGPLTVARGSQASFLPLRVVAPEKWKALVDAITAQDPTPYLPSTYADEETLIAGYNAQKKLTTDLFARDDSAAYEFPFAAGPLGPAVLMRPLSRGTININVTDPLNQPVVDYRTFSNPLDMAVAIPIVQFARKFNKLNAFSGLGAVEIAPGLNVTNDA
;
A
#
# COMPACT_ATOMS: atom_id res chain seq x y z
N MET A 1 16.25 -27.17 24.08
CA MET A 1 14.96 -26.53 23.74
C MET A 1 15.25 -25.10 23.29
N GLY A 2 15.08 -24.80 22.00
CA GLY A 2 15.43 -23.51 21.42
C GLY A 2 14.50 -22.38 21.87
N ASN A 3 14.99 -21.14 21.79
CA ASN A 3 14.16 -19.94 22.06
C ASN A 3 13.17 -19.75 20.89
N VAL A 4 11.88 -19.62 21.19
CA VAL A 4 10.82 -19.44 20.20
C VAL A 4 10.51 -17.96 20.07
N ARG A 5 10.58 -17.40 18.86
CA ARG A 5 10.03 -16.11 18.49
C ARG A 5 8.77 -16.36 17.67
N LEU A 6 7.72 -15.62 17.94
CA LEU A 6 6.46 -15.71 17.21
C LEU A 6 6.42 -14.54 16.21
N LEU A 7 6.42 -14.86 14.94
CA LEU A 7 6.37 -13.91 13.84
C LEU A 7 5.14 -14.17 12.98
N ASN A 8 4.38 -13.13 12.70
CA ASN A 8 3.53 -13.09 11.53
C ASN A 8 4.35 -12.40 10.43
N ILE A 9 4.83 -13.14 9.48
CA ILE A 9 5.80 -12.85 8.40
C ILE A 9 6.27 -11.37 8.33
N VAL A 10 7.37 -11.08 9.01
CA VAL A 10 8.22 -9.92 8.70
C VAL A 10 9.50 -10.45 8.06
N PRO A 11 9.94 -9.89 6.94
CA PRO A 11 11.21 -10.26 6.33
C PRO A 11 12.37 -9.82 7.23
N HIS A 12 12.91 -10.73 8.02
CA HIS A 12 14.14 -10.48 8.76
C HIS A 12 15.15 -11.62 8.58
N SER A 13 15.91 -11.54 7.49
CA SER A 13 17.16 -12.30 7.32
C SER A 13 18.11 -12.14 8.52
N THR A 14 18.07 -10.99 9.20
CA THR A 14 18.87 -10.71 10.41
C THR A 14 18.47 -11.55 11.65
N CYS A 15 17.22 -12.00 11.78
CA CYS A 15 16.83 -12.93 12.84
C CYS A 15 17.33 -14.37 12.58
N LEU A 16 17.49 -14.74 11.32
CA LEU A 16 17.86 -16.09 10.89
C LEU A 16 19.35 -16.42 11.06
N ASN A 17 20.20 -15.42 11.26
CA ASN A 17 21.63 -15.63 11.53
C ASN A 17 21.95 -15.87 13.00
N ARG A 18 20.96 -15.88 13.90
CA ARG A 18 21.10 -16.17 15.33
C ARG A 18 20.71 -17.61 15.63
N VAL A 19 21.19 -18.12 16.76
CA VAL A 19 20.91 -19.47 17.28
C VAL A 19 19.45 -19.65 17.73
N ASP A 20 18.63 -18.60 17.61
CA ASP A 20 17.24 -18.58 18.09
C ASP A 20 16.31 -19.36 17.13
N THR A 21 15.32 -20.03 17.71
CA THR A 21 14.23 -20.64 16.95
C THR A 21 13.10 -19.62 16.75
N VAL A 22 12.65 -19.48 15.52
CA VAL A 22 11.55 -18.62 15.12
C VAL A 22 10.38 -19.49 14.68
N LEU A 23 9.21 -19.29 15.32
CA LEU A 23 7.94 -19.86 14.89
C LEU A 23 7.08 -18.77 14.28
N VAL A 24 6.72 -18.94 13.03
CA VAL A 24 5.78 -18.07 12.30
C VAL A 24 4.41 -18.75 12.33
N LEU A 25 3.39 -18.04 12.80
CA LEU A 25 2.00 -18.48 12.78
C LEU A 25 1.26 -17.75 11.67
N GLU A 26 0.67 -18.49 10.76
CA GLU A 26 -0.10 -17.96 9.64
C GLU A 26 -1.51 -18.55 9.65
N TYR A 27 -2.50 -17.68 9.49
CA TYR A 27 -3.90 -18.08 9.46
C TYR A 27 -4.25 -18.92 8.22
N ASN A 28 -3.70 -18.54 7.07
CA ASN A 28 -3.92 -19.27 5.83
C ASN A 28 -2.85 -20.32 5.55
N TYR A 29 -2.97 -20.94 4.42
CA TYR A 29 -2.07 -22.00 3.97
C TYR A 29 -1.04 -21.46 2.96
N LEU A 30 0.00 -22.26 2.69
CA LEU A 30 0.86 -22.04 1.54
C LEU A 30 0.00 -22.09 0.28
N ASN A 31 -0.05 -20.98 -0.44
CA ASN A 31 -0.78 -20.90 -1.70
C ASN A 31 0.18 -21.20 -2.86
N ASN A 32 -0.06 -22.31 -3.54
CA ASN A 32 0.72 -22.71 -4.71
C ASN A 32 0.02 -22.36 -6.03
N ASP A 33 -1.01 -21.51 -6.00
CA ASP A 33 -1.68 -21.02 -7.20
C ASP A 33 -0.69 -20.23 -8.07
N PRO A 34 -0.37 -20.69 -9.29
CA PRO A 34 0.53 -19.99 -10.21
C PRO A 34 0.06 -18.57 -10.54
N ALA A 35 -1.23 -18.30 -10.39
CA ALA A 35 -1.82 -16.99 -10.62
C ALA A 35 -1.24 -15.91 -9.68
N VAL A 36 -0.78 -16.27 -8.48
CA VAL A 36 -0.10 -15.33 -7.57
C VAL A 36 1.24 -14.85 -8.15
N LEU A 37 1.93 -15.74 -8.86
CA LEU A 37 3.25 -15.46 -9.42
C LEU A 37 3.19 -14.68 -10.73
N LEU A 38 2.08 -14.79 -11.49
CA LEU A 38 1.96 -14.17 -12.80
C LEU A 38 1.69 -12.65 -12.67
N PRO A 39 2.59 -11.78 -13.17
CA PRO A 39 2.44 -10.32 -12.99
C PRO A 39 1.12 -9.75 -13.51
N ALA A 40 0.69 -10.18 -14.70
CA ALA A 40 -0.55 -9.69 -15.32
C ALA A 40 -1.83 -10.00 -14.49
N ASN A 41 -1.78 -10.96 -13.57
CA ASN A 41 -2.91 -11.30 -12.72
C ASN A 41 -3.17 -10.33 -11.55
N THR A 42 -2.40 -9.26 -11.43
CA THR A 42 -2.60 -8.25 -10.37
C THR A 42 -3.97 -7.57 -10.37
N TYR A 43 -4.81 -7.83 -11.36
CA TYR A 43 -6.19 -7.34 -11.47
C TYR A 43 -7.26 -8.40 -11.18
N GLY A 44 -6.90 -9.68 -11.07
CA GLY A 44 -7.86 -10.79 -11.05
C GLY A 44 -7.56 -11.87 -10.02
N PHE A 45 -7.17 -11.48 -8.80
CA PHE A 45 -6.92 -12.46 -7.75
C PHE A 45 -8.17 -13.24 -7.33
N ASN A 46 -7.98 -14.52 -7.05
CA ASN A 46 -9.01 -15.37 -6.49
C ASN A 46 -9.47 -14.79 -5.13
N PRO A 47 -10.79 -14.63 -4.89
CA PRO A 47 -11.32 -14.18 -3.61
C PRO A 47 -10.80 -14.96 -2.39
N SER A 48 -10.43 -16.23 -2.54
CA SER A 48 -9.84 -17.04 -1.48
C SER A 48 -8.47 -16.56 -1.00
N GLN A 49 -7.82 -15.65 -1.75
CA GLN A 49 -6.54 -15.03 -1.41
C GLN A 49 -6.70 -13.79 -0.53
N TYR A 50 -7.93 -13.42 -0.18
CA TYR A 50 -8.26 -12.30 0.68
C TYR A 50 -9.07 -12.73 1.89
N TYR A 51 -8.95 -11.98 2.97
CA TYR A 51 -9.94 -12.05 4.04
C TYR A 51 -11.26 -11.46 3.55
N ASN A 52 -12.37 -12.09 3.90
CA ASN A 52 -13.70 -11.57 3.56
C ASN A 52 -14.15 -10.55 4.63
N ILE A 53 -13.61 -9.35 4.57
CA ILE A 53 -13.93 -8.25 5.50
C ILE A 53 -14.69 -7.18 4.72
N THR A 54 -15.84 -6.76 5.26
CA THR A 54 -16.61 -5.64 4.72
C THR A 54 -16.49 -4.44 5.66
N SER A 55 -16.23 -3.27 5.10
CA SER A 55 -16.17 -2.03 5.88
C SER A 55 -17.56 -1.60 6.38
N LEU A 56 -17.58 -0.71 7.35
CA LEU A 56 -18.79 0.06 7.63
C LEU A 56 -19.21 0.91 6.41
N PRO A 57 -20.50 1.28 6.33
CA PRO A 57 -20.97 2.25 5.34
C PRO A 57 -20.20 3.57 5.45
N ASN A 58 -19.63 4.04 4.33
CA ASN A 58 -18.85 5.26 4.32
C ASN A 58 -19.74 6.45 3.98
N VAL A 59 -20.03 7.29 4.98
CA VAL A 59 -20.94 8.44 4.86
C VAL A 59 -20.46 9.43 3.78
N GLY A 60 -19.14 9.69 3.70
CA GLY A 60 -18.56 10.58 2.68
C GLY A 60 -18.61 10.02 1.24
N LEU A 61 -19.05 8.77 1.07
CA LEU A 61 -19.22 8.10 -0.21
C LEU A 61 -20.64 7.52 -0.35
N ASN A 62 -21.68 8.26 0.04
CA ASN A 62 -23.09 7.86 -0.08
C ASN A 62 -23.41 6.52 0.61
N ASN A 63 -22.81 6.25 1.75
CA ASN A 63 -22.99 5.03 2.55
C ASN A 63 -22.58 3.73 1.82
N VAL A 64 -21.67 3.81 0.85
CA VAL A 64 -21.15 2.61 0.19
C VAL A 64 -20.26 1.82 1.15
N THR A 65 -20.49 0.52 1.24
CA THR A 65 -19.57 -0.45 1.86
C THR A 65 -18.53 -0.93 0.85
N ARG A 66 -17.37 -1.33 1.33
CA ARG A 66 -16.28 -1.85 0.49
C ARG A 66 -15.69 -3.14 1.08
N ASN A 67 -15.26 -4.03 0.22
CA ASN A 67 -14.40 -5.13 0.65
C ASN A 67 -13.04 -4.56 1.04
N VAL A 68 -12.59 -4.92 2.25
CA VAL A 68 -11.27 -4.54 2.76
C VAL A 68 -10.26 -5.54 2.24
N LEU A 69 -9.44 -5.13 1.28
CA LEU A 69 -8.49 -6.01 0.59
C LEU A 69 -7.27 -6.31 1.47
N VAL A 70 -7.37 -7.36 2.26
CA VAL A 70 -6.28 -7.86 3.10
C VAL A 70 -5.85 -9.22 2.60
N GLY A 71 -4.59 -9.37 2.23
CA GLY A 71 -4.05 -10.64 1.72
C GLY A 71 -4.13 -11.76 2.75
N ALA A 72 -4.70 -12.89 2.36
CA ALA A 72 -4.94 -14.06 3.18
C ALA A 72 -4.15 -15.27 2.65
N LEU A 73 -2.83 -15.14 2.63
CA LEU A 73 -1.87 -16.17 2.19
C LEU A 73 -0.50 -15.95 2.84
N VAL A 74 0.35 -16.96 2.83
CA VAL A 74 1.75 -16.82 3.24
C VAL A 74 2.43 -15.77 2.36
N GLY A 75 2.89 -14.67 2.97
CA GLY A 75 3.40 -13.48 2.29
C GLY A 75 2.48 -12.27 2.38
N GLY A 76 1.24 -12.47 2.84
CA GLY A 76 0.27 -11.39 3.10
C GLY A 76 0.07 -10.46 1.91
N GLY A 77 0.00 -9.16 2.16
CA GLY A 77 -0.24 -8.14 1.13
C GLY A 77 0.78 -8.14 -0.02
N SER A 78 2.02 -8.60 0.20
CA SER A 78 3.02 -8.67 -0.87
C SER A 78 2.69 -9.71 -1.96
N GLY A 79 1.87 -10.72 -1.64
CA GLY A 79 1.38 -11.71 -2.60
C GLY A 79 0.20 -11.23 -3.45
N VAL A 80 -0.46 -10.11 -3.06
CA VAL A 80 -1.68 -9.61 -3.71
C VAL A 80 -1.64 -8.14 -4.10
N ASN A 81 -0.52 -7.44 -3.90
CA ASN A 81 -0.34 -6.06 -4.33
C ASN A 81 -0.12 -5.94 -5.84
N GLY A 82 -0.08 -4.71 -6.35
CA GLY A 82 0.15 -4.40 -7.76
C GLY A 82 1.59 -4.54 -8.24
N MET A 83 2.52 -5.01 -7.39
CA MET A 83 3.96 -5.18 -7.65
C MET A 83 4.74 -3.88 -7.93
N PHE A 84 4.12 -2.72 -7.93
CA PHE A 84 4.78 -1.44 -8.12
C PHE A 84 5.80 -1.24 -6.98
N PHE A 85 7.08 -1.10 -7.32
CA PHE A 85 8.16 -1.04 -6.34
C PHE A 85 8.83 0.33 -6.38
N ASP A 86 8.28 1.25 -5.63
CA ASP A 86 8.77 2.62 -5.51
C ASP A 86 9.12 3.00 -4.07
N ARG A 87 9.56 4.22 -3.89
CA ARG A 87 9.77 4.87 -2.58
C ARG A 87 9.24 6.28 -2.64
N GLY A 88 8.77 6.77 -1.51
CA GLY A 88 8.39 8.17 -1.34
C GLY A 88 9.56 9.12 -1.50
N SER A 89 9.25 10.40 -1.64
CA SER A 89 10.25 11.48 -1.63
C SER A 89 10.97 11.54 -0.28
N LYS A 90 12.16 12.12 -0.27
CA LYS A 90 12.90 12.39 0.96
C LYS A 90 12.03 13.09 2.00
N SER A 91 11.25 14.09 1.59
CA SER A 91 10.34 14.83 2.48
C SER A 91 9.27 13.95 3.16
N ASP A 92 8.87 12.82 2.57
CA ASP A 92 7.89 11.90 3.16
C ASP A 92 8.46 11.19 4.41
N TYR A 93 9.72 10.77 4.35
CA TYR A 93 10.40 10.10 5.46
C TYR A 93 10.92 11.10 6.51
N ASP A 94 11.42 12.26 6.07
CA ASP A 94 11.86 13.33 6.97
C ASP A 94 10.67 13.84 7.82
N ALA A 95 9.45 13.70 7.31
CA ALA A 95 8.23 13.97 8.04
C ALA A 95 8.05 13.05 9.28
N TRP A 96 8.49 11.79 9.22
CA TRP A 96 8.45 10.89 10.38
C TRP A 96 9.39 11.35 11.49
N GLU A 97 10.57 11.83 11.13
CA GLU A 97 11.51 12.40 12.11
C GLU A 97 10.96 13.70 12.72
N THR A 98 10.34 14.55 11.90
CA THR A 98 9.67 15.77 12.37
C THR A 98 8.57 15.50 13.40
N LEU A 99 7.88 14.34 13.31
CA LEU A 99 6.90 13.89 14.30
C LEU A 99 7.53 13.30 15.58
N GLY A 100 8.84 13.38 15.76
CA GLY A 100 9.55 12.94 16.96
C GLY A 100 10.22 11.57 16.87
N ASN A 101 10.24 10.94 15.69
CA ASN A 101 10.88 9.64 15.49
C ASN A 101 12.31 9.80 15.00
N THR A 102 13.20 10.20 15.89
CA THR A 102 14.62 10.44 15.59
C THR A 102 15.27 9.25 14.87
N GLY A 103 15.95 9.51 13.74
CA GLY A 103 16.59 8.49 12.91
C GLY A 103 15.67 7.81 11.91
N TRP A 104 14.39 8.25 11.78
CA TRP A 104 13.44 7.76 10.79
C TRP A 104 13.31 8.73 9.60
N ASN A 105 14.38 9.45 9.27
CA ASN A 105 14.50 10.26 8.05
C ASN A 105 14.99 9.41 6.86
N PHE A 106 14.93 9.97 5.66
CA PHE A 106 15.32 9.28 4.44
C PHE A 106 16.78 8.78 4.45
N GLU A 107 17.71 9.62 4.86
CA GLU A 107 19.14 9.29 4.87
C GLU A 107 19.45 8.12 5.81
N SER A 108 18.84 8.10 6.99
CA SER A 108 18.99 7.01 7.97
C SER A 108 18.34 5.71 7.50
N LEU A 109 17.26 5.78 6.71
CA LEU A 109 16.52 4.62 6.21
C LEU A 109 17.12 4.06 4.90
N LEU A 110 17.78 4.87 4.09
CA LEU A 110 18.29 4.49 2.78
C LEU A 110 19.20 3.24 2.81
N PRO A 111 20.13 3.06 3.77
CA PRO A 111 20.94 1.83 3.87
C PRO A 111 20.07 0.56 4.03
N TYR A 112 18.93 0.66 4.75
CA TYR A 112 18.01 -0.46 4.95
C TYR A 112 17.14 -0.72 3.73
N PHE A 113 16.72 0.32 3.02
CA PHE A 113 16.06 0.19 1.73
C PHE A 113 16.95 -0.54 0.72
N ARG A 114 18.22 -0.13 0.63
CA ARG A 114 19.22 -0.80 -0.22
C ARG A 114 19.44 -2.26 0.19
N LYS A 115 19.53 -2.52 1.49
CA LYS A 115 19.76 -3.86 2.03
C LYS A 115 18.62 -4.83 1.72
N SER A 116 17.37 -4.37 1.58
CA SER A 116 16.19 -5.23 1.45
C SER A 116 16.02 -5.83 0.05
N VAL A 117 16.70 -5.29 -0.97
CA VAL A 117 16.41 -5.60 -2.37
C VAL A 117 17.67 -5.93 -3.17
N THR A 118 17.50 -6.74 -4.22
CA THR A 118 18.42 -6.86 -5.33
C THR A 118 17.74 -6.32 -6.58
N PHE A 119 18.23 -5.21 -7.12
CA PHE A 119 17.78 -4.65 -8.38
C PHE A 119 18.64 -5.18 -9.52
N THR A 120 17.99 -5.71 -10.55
CA THR A 120 18.64 -6.14 -11.78
C THR A 120 18.29 -5.18 -12.92
N PRO A 121 19.27 -4.41 -13.42
CA PRO A 121 19.06 -3.55 -14.58
C PRO A 121 18.59 -4.32 -15.80
N PRO A 122 17.75 -3.71 -16.68
CA PRO A 122 17.44 -4.28 -17.98
C PRO A 122 18.68 -4.26 -18.90
N SER A 123 18.65 -5.03 -19.99
CA SER A 123 19.68 -4.90 -21.05
C SER A 123 19.63 -3.48 -21.67
N ASN A 124 20.76 -3.02 -22.19
CA ASN A 124 20.84 -1.71 -22.84
C ASN A 124 19.80 -1.57 -23.97
N GLN A 125 19.61 -2.62 -24.77
CA GLN A 125 18.61 -2.63 -25.82
C GLN A 125 17.18 -2.42 -25.30
N VAL A 126 16.81 -3.07 -24.20
CA VAL A 126 15.50 -2.91 -23.56
C VAL A 126 15.38 -1.51 -22.94
N ALA A 127 16.44 -1.05 -22.29
CA ALA A 127 16.44 0.27 -21.67
C ALA A 127 16.25 1.40 -22.67
N GLU A 128 16.98 1.36 -23.78
CA GLU A 128 16.86 2.33 -24.87
C GLU A 128 15.47 2.29 -25.52
N LYS A 129 14.99 1.09 -25.88
CA LYS A 129 13.68 0.89 -26.51
C LYS A 129 12.53 1.38 -25.64
N LEU A 130 12.59 1.13 -24.32
CA LEU A 130 11.49 1.42 -23.38
C LEU A 130 11.75 2.66 -22.52
N ASN A 131 12.84 3.38 -22.82
CA ASN A 131 13.23 4.62 -22.15
C ASN A 131 13.32 4.46 -20.60
N TYR A 132 13.90 3.34 -20.12
CA TYR A 132 14.14 3.12 -18.70
C TYR A 132 15.39 3.87 -18.22
N THR A 133 15.30 4.47 -17.04
CA THR A 133 16.41 5.13 -16.34
C THR A 133 16.52 4.61 -14.92
N TRP A 134 17.72 4.54 -14.37
CA TRP A 134 17.99 4.11 -13.00
C TRP A 134 19.36 4.58 -12.52
N ASP A 135 19.54 4.53 -11.21
CA ASP A 135 20.85 4.67 -10.57
C ASP A 135 21.00 3.64 -9.44
N VAL A 136 21.79 2.58 -9.72
CA VAL A 136 22.00 1.50 -8.74
C VAL A 136 22.73 2.00 -7.51
N GLN A 137 23.69 2.93 -7.68
CA GLN A 137 24.52 3.41 -6.57
C GLN A 137 23.72 4.28 -5.61
N GLU A 138 22.85 5.11 -6.15
CA GLU A 138 22.04 6.00 -5.33
C GLU A 138 20.86 5.28 -4.65
N ALA A 139 20.18 4.34 -5.33
CA ALA A 139 18.94 3.79 -4.83
C ALA A 139 19.00 2.34 -4.37
N TYR A 140 19.76 1.47 -5.05
CA TYR A 140 19.59 0.03 -4.86
C TYR A 140 20.80 -0.66 -4.24
N GLY A 141 21.98 -0.50 -4.63
CA GLY A 141 23.30 -0.94 -4.10
C GLY A 141 23.41 -2.16 -3.17
N GLY A 142 22.32 -2.88 -2.92
CA GLY A 142 22.23 -4.00 -1.99
C GLY A 142 22.20 -5.36 -2.67
N LYS A 143 22.14 -6.41 -1.84
CA LYS A 143 21.96 -7.81 -2.23
C LYS A 143 20.90 -8.45 -1.35
N GLY A 144 19.71 -7.83 -1.33
CA GLY A 144 18.58 -8.30 -0.54
C GLY A 144 17.81 -9.42 -1.26
N GLU A 145 16.95 -10.05 -0.53
CA GLU A 145 16.20 -11.23 -0.98
C GLU A 145 15.08 -10.89 -1.96
N VAL A 146 14.51 -9.68 -1.87
CA VAL A 146 13.45 -9.23 -2.80
C VAL A 146 14.08 -8.89 -4.14
N GLN A 147 13.65 -9.57 -5.20
CA GLN A 147 14.11 -9.33 -6.56
C GLN A 147 13.27 -8.23 -7.20
N VAL A 148 13.93 -7.25 -7.79
CA VAL A 148 13.30 -6.08 -8.39
C VAL A 148 13.88 -5.84 -9.78
N SER A 149 13.03 -5.69 -10.79
CA SER A 149 13.44 -5.41 -12.15
C SER A 149 12.36 -4.71 -12.93
N PHE A 150 12.73 -4.10 -14.07
CA PHE A 150 11.75 -3.60 -15.03
C PHE A 150 11.16 -4.73 -15.87
N PRO A 151 9.84 -4.68 -16.19
CA PRO A 151 9.26 -5.60 -17.15
C PRO A 151 9.90 -5.39 -18.55
N PRO A 152 10.17 -6.46 -19.33
CA PRO A 152 10.77 -6.32 -20.66
C PRO A 152 9.78 -5.90 -21.74
N TYR A 153 8.60 -5.46 -21.37
CA TYR A 153 7.51 -5.08 -22.27
C TYR A 153 6.79 -3.82 -21.78
N GLN A 154 6.32 -3.01 -22.73
CA GLN A 154 5.40 -1.90 -22.49
C GLN A 154 4.30 -1.96 -23.57
N PHE A 155 3.07 -1.64 -23.16
CA PHE A 155 1.97 -1.53 -24.12
C PHE A 155 2.16 -0.31 -25.03
N PRO A 156 1.82 -0.42 -26.33
CA PRO A 156 1.86 0.72 -27.26
C PRO A 156 1.02 1.89 -26.76
N GLY A 157 1.47 3.11 -27.04
CA GLY A 157 0.74 4.33 -26.65
C GLY A 157 1.27 5.00 -25.39
N GLN A 158 2.19 4.40 -24.67
CA GLN A 158 2.81 5.04 -23.50
C GLN A 158 3.59 6.30 -23.87
N GLU A 159 4.18 6.35 -25.05
CA GLU A 159 4.90 7.53 -25.57
C GLU A 159 4.03 8.78 -25.63
N TYR A 160 2.73 8.65 -25.92
CA TYR A 160 1.80 9.78 -25.92
C TYR A 160 1.66 10.38 -24.52
N VAL A 161 1.59 9.54 -23.49
CA VAL A 161 1.47 9.98 -22.10
C VAL A 161 2.75 10.66 -21.62
N TRP A 162 3.93 10.09 -21.97
CA TRP A 162 5.21 10.72 -21.67
C TRP A 162 5.38 12.07 -22.37
N ASN A 163 4.96 12.17 -23.64
CA ASN A 163 4.98 13.44 -24.38
C ASN A 163 4.04 14.47 -23.77
N ALA A 164 2.89 14.06 -23.25
CA ALA A 164 1.96 14.95 -22.55
C ALA A 164 2.57 15.52 -21.25
N PHE A 165 3.24 14.69 -20.44
CA PHE A 165 3.96 15.19 -19.25
C PHE A 165 5.08 16.16 -19.65
N LYS A 166 5.83 15.86 -20.72
CA LYS A 166 6.86 16.76 -21.25
C LYS A 166 6.27 18.08 -21.77
N GLU A 167 5.13 18.06 -22.44
CA GLU A 167 4.41 19.26 -22.91
C GLU A 167 3.99 20.16 -21.74
N LEU A 168 3.67 19.58 -20.58
CA LEU A 168 3.38 20.32 -19.34
C LEU A 168 4.64 20.78 -18.58
N GLY A 169 5.83 20.42 -19.03
CA GLY A 169 7.08 20.71 -18.31
C GLY A 169 7.25 19.89 -17.02
N ILE A 170 6.53 18.78 -16.88
CA ILE A 170 6.65 17.89 -15.73
C ILE A 170 7.92 17.06 -15.88
N ASN A 171 8.77 17.10 -14.84
CA ASN A 171 10.06 16.42 -14.82
C ASN A 171 9.91 14.88 -14.83
N LYS A 172 10.89 14.19 -15.39
CA LYS A 172 11.12 12.76 -15.24
C LYS A 172 12.44 12.58 -14.48
N PRO A 173 12.41 12.29 -13.17
CA PRO A 173 13.63 12.04 -12.41
C PRO A 173 14.36 10.80 -12.96
N LYS A 174 15.71 10.83 -12.94
CA LYS A 174 16.53 9.70 -13.37
C LYS A 174 16.30 8.47 -12.49
N GLU A 175 16.18 8.70 -11.17
CA GLU A 175 16.01 7.65 -10.17
C GLU A 175 15.12 8.16 -9.01
N ALA A 176 13.85 7.81 -9.09
CA ALA A 176 12.88 8.23 -8.08
C ALA A 176 13.11 7.60 -6.69
N ALA A 177 13.61 6.36 -6.65
CA ALA A 177 13.85 5.65 -5.40
C ALA A 177 15.06 6.16 -4.61
N ALA A 178 15.81 7.14 -5.15
CA ALA A 178 16.87 7.87 -4.43
C ALA A 178 16.34 9.02 -3.54
N GLY A 179 15.00 9.20 -3.46
CA GLY A 179 14.35 10.23 -2.67
C GLY A 179 13.86 11.44 -3.47
N ASP A 180 14.00 11.41 -4.79
CA ASP A 180 13.45 12.39 -5.73
C ASP A 180 12.29 11.75 -6.53
N ALA A 181 11.15 11.54 -5.87
CA ALA A 181 10.00 10.87 -6.46
C ALA A 181 8.98 11.84 -7.08
N ILE A 182 9.32 13.13 -7.24
CA ILE A 182 8.40 14.14 -7.78
C ILE A 182 8.50 14.23 -9.31
N GLY A 183 7.37 14.15 -9.97
CA GLY A 183 7.28 14.17 -11.43
C GLY A 183 6.66 12.91 -12.01
N ALA A 184 6.88 12.67 -13.31
CA ALA A 184 6.46 11.43 -13.96
C ALA A 184 7.57 10.39 -13.86
N ILE A 185 7.31 9.27 -13.19
CA ILE A 185 8.33 8.25 -12.89
C ILE A 185 8.04 6.93 -13.59
N GLN A 186 9.11 6.19 -13.83
CA GLN A 186 9.06 4.76 -14.08
C GLN A 186 9.63 4.04 -12.86
N ALA A 187 8.81 3.22 -12.21
CA ALA A 187 9.27 2.37 -11.12
C ALA A 187 9.46 0.93 -11.62
N PRO A 188 10.48 0.22 -11.14
CA PRO A 188 10.55 -1.21 -11.37
C PRO A 188 9.42 -1.94 -10.64
N SER A 189 9.23 -3.20 -10.95
CA SER A 189 8.30 -4.08 -10.24
C SER A 189 9.05 -5.03 -9.30
N ALA A 190 8.37 -5.51 -8.26
CA ALA A 190 8.84 -6.64 -7.45
C ALA A 190 8.78 -7.92 -8.31
N LEU A 191 9.67 -8.00 -9.28
CA LEU A 191 9.71 -8.95 -10.38
C LEU A 191 11.08 -9.64 -10.42
N ASP A 192 11.07 -10.96 -10.30
CA ASP A 192 12.27 -11.77 -10.46
C ASP A 192 12.76 -11.68 -11.92
N PRO A 193 14.01 -11.26 -12.17
CA PRO A 193 14.52 -11.05 -13.52
C PRO A 193 14.73 -12.34 -14.32
N ALA A 194 14.88 -13.47 -13.66
CA ALA A 194 15.14 -14.76 -14.32
C ALA A 194 13.84 -15.47 -14.71
N THR A 195 12.86 -15.49 -13.82
CA THR A 195 11.60 -16.21 -14.02
C THR A 195 10.47 -15.31 -14.52
N ARG A 196 10.64 -14.00 -14.40
CA ARG A 196 9.60 -13.00 -14.67
C ARG A 196 8.33 -13.22 -13.86
N THR A 197 8.49 -13.74 -12.66
CA THR A 197 7.41 -13.94 -11.70
C THR A 197 7.48 -12.91 -10.57
N ARG A 198 6.40 -12.77 -9.82
CA ARG A 198 6.34 -11.95 -8.60
C ARG A 198 7.40 -12.38 -7.60
N SER A 199 8.22 -11.44 -7.16
CA SER A 199 9.06 -11.58 -5.96
C SER A 199 8.29 -10.99 -4.76
N TYR A 200 8.01 -11.80 -3.75
CA TYR A 200 7.22 -11.40 -2.59
C TYR A 200 7.71 -12.08 -1.32
N ALA A 201 7.16 -11.76 -0.18
CA ALA A 201 7.69 -12.19 1.11
C ALA A 201 7.88 -13.70 1.24
N ARG A 202 7.00 -14.53 0.64
CA ARG A 202 7.20 -15.98 0.63
C ARG A 202 8.44 -16.39 -0.19
N THR A 203 8.50 -15.97 -1.46
CA THR A 203 9.60 -16.37 -2.37
C THR A 203 10.93 -15.79 -1.96
N ALA A 204 10.93 -14.61 -1.30
CA ALA A 204 12.14 -13.95 -0.84
C ALA A 204 12.62 -14.44 0.54
N HIS A 205 11.71 -14.68 1.49
CA HIS A 205 12.08 -14.83 2.90
C HIS A 205 11.64 -16.16 3.53
N TYR A 206 10.92 -17.02 2.82
CA TYR A 206 10.54 -18.35 3.30
C TYR A 206 11.11 -19.46 2.43
N ASP A 207 10.76 -19.51 1.15
CA ASP A 207 11.14 -20.63 0.25
C ASP A 207 12.65 -20.88 0.23
N PRO A 208 13.57 -19.88 0.21
CA PRO A 208 15.01 -20.12 0.27
C PRO A 208 15.51 -20.69 1.61
N PHE A 209 14.72 -20.59 2.67
CA PHE A 209 15.09 -20.94 4.04
C PHE A 209 14.29 -22.11 4.61
N VAL A 210 13.47 -22.78 3.82
CA VAL A 210 12.58 -23.88 4.25
C VAL A 210 13.31 -25.03 4.94
N ASN A 211 14.57 -25.26 4.60
CA ASN A 211 15.40 -26.32 5.19
C ASN A 211 16.05 -25.94 6.53
N ARG A 212 15.85 -24.72 7.02
CA ARG A 212 16.39 -24.32 8.34
C ARG A 212 15.57 -24.93 9.46
N THR A 213 16.20 -25.67 10.35
CA THR A 213 15.54 -26.33 11.50
C THR A 213 15.10 -25.36 12.57
N ASN A 214 15.65 -24.13 12.59
CA ASN A 214 15.29 -23.07 13.52
C ASN A 214 14.31 -22.04 12.94
N TYR A 215 13.74 -22.28 11.76
CA TYR A 215 12.71 -21.43 11.13
C TYR A 215 11.49 -22.29 10.78
N ILE A 216 10.43 -22.14 11.55
CA ILE A 216 9.24 -22.99 11.50
C ILE A 216 8.06 -22.13 11.06
N LEU A 217 7.42 -22.48 9.95
CA LEU A 217 6.14 -21.92 9.52
C LEU A 217 5.02 -22.88 9.86
N ALA A 218 4.10 -22.47 10.73
CA ALA A 218 2.88 -23.19 11.04
C ALA A 218 1.67 -22.46 10.43
N THR A 219 1.08 -23.10 9.43
CA THR A 219 -0.08 -22.57 8.69
C THR A 219 -1.39 -23.14 9.21
N GLY A 220 -2.50 -22.44 8.96
CA GLY A 220 -3.83 -22.86 9.43
C GLY A 220 -4.06 -22.57 10.91
N TYR A 221 -3.39 -21.56 11.48
CA TYR A 221 -3.55 -21.18 12.87
C TYR A 221 -3.94 -19.71 13.02
N ARG A 222 -4.97 -19.47 13.85
CA ARG A 222 -5.40 -18.12 14.22
C ARG A 222 -4.88 -17.79 15.60
N VAL A 223 -4.08 -16.73 15.69
CA VAL A 223 -3.72 -16.13 16.97
C VAL A 223 -4.92 -15.33 17.48
N THR A 224 -5.40 -15.62 18.68
CA THR A 224 -6.59 -14.99 19.25
C THR A 224 -6.28 -13.98 20.35
N GLU A 225 -5.10 -14.08 20.97
CA GLU A 225 -4.70 -13.23 22.08
C GLU A 225 -3.18 -13.30 22.30
N ILE A 226 -2.56 -12.20 22.69
CA ILE A 226 -1.21 -12.18 23.26
C ILE A 226 -1.32 -12.48 24.77
N VAL A 227 -0.60 -13.49 25.24
CA VAL A 227 -0.54 -13.80 26.66
C VAL A 227 0.41 -12.83 27.35
N LEU A 228 -0.15 -12.01 28.24
CA LEU A 228 0.56 -10.99 29.00
C LEU A 228 0.72 -11.45 30.46
N GLY A 229 1.94 -11.39 30.97
CA GLY A 229 2.27 -11.58 32.38
C GLY A 229 2.72 -10.28 33.05
N GLY A 230 2.69 -10.20 34.38
CA GLY A 230 3.02 -8.99 35.12
C GLY A 230 1.90 -7.96 35.14
N ASN A 231 2.15 -6.82 35.75
CA ASN A 231 1.21 -5.70 35.88
C ASN A 231 1.93 -4.35 35.69
N GLY A 232 1.24 -3.34 35.19
CA GLY A 232 1.76 -1.98 35.08
C GLY A 232 3.06 -1.92 34.27
N SER A 233 4.15 -1.45 34.88
CA SER A 233 5.47 -1.33 34.23
C SER A 233 6.18 -2.66 33.99
N THR A 234 5.71 -3.76 34.64
CA THR A 234 6.26 -5.11 34.45
C THR A 234 5.49 -5.93 33.43
N LEU A 235 4.52 -5.35 32.73
CA LEU A 235 3.72 -6.03 31.72
C LEU A 235 4.60 -6.55 30.58
N GLN A 236 4.56 -7.86 30.34
CA GLN A 236 5.43 -8.54 29.37
C GLN A 236 4.63 -9.56 28.56
N ALA A 237 4.87 -9.61 27.24
CA ALA A 237 4.34 -10.67 26.40
C ALA A 237 5.12 -11.97 26.62
N THR A 238 4.42 -13.03 27.03
CA THR A 238 5.00 -14.34 27.38
C THR A 238 4.62 -15.44 26.38
N GLY A 239 3.75 -15.14 25.42
CA GLY A 239 3.29 -16.09 24.42
C GLY A 239 2.04 -15.62 23.72
N VAL A 240 1.37 -16.54 23.05
CA VAL A 240 0.09 -16.31 22.37
C VAL A 240 -0.88 -17.45 22.58
N ASN A 241 -2.16 -17.13 22.59
CA ASN A 241 -3.24 -18.11 22.48
C ASN A 241 -3.62 -18.32 21.04
N VAL A 242 -3.78 -19.57 20.64
CA VAL A 242 -3.94 -19.99 19.27
C VAL A 242 -5.09 -20.99 19.15
N ILE A 243 -5.83 -20.92 18.06
CA ILE A 243 -6.80 -21.94 17.64
C ILE A 243 -6.43 -22.42 16.24
N GLN A 244 -6.73 -23.68 15.93
CA GLN A 244 -6.63 -24.19 14.58
C GLN A 244 -7.78 -23.62 13.73
N ARG A 245 -7.49 -23.24 12.50
CA ARG A 245 -8.49 -22.74 11.56
C ARG A 245 -9.58 -23.77 11.33
N GLY A 246 -10.84 -23.35 11.39
CA GLY A 246 -12.00 -24.20 11.21
C GLY A 246 -12.45 -24.92 12.50
N THR A 247 -11.79 -24.66 13.63
CA THR A 247 -12.21 -25.13 14.95
C THR A 247 -12.80 -23.99 15.79
N ASN A 248 -13.44 -24.32 16.91
CA ASN A 248 -13.99 -23.34 17.84
C ASN A 248 -12.95 -22.87 18.87
N ILE A 249 -13.33 -21.87 19.69
CA ILE A 249 -12.44 -21.28 20.70
C ILE A 249 -12.07 -22.28 21.84
N ASP A 250 -12.87 -23.32 22.04
CA ASP A 250 -12.64 -24.30 23.12
C ASP A 250 -11.41 -25.18 22.82
N THR A 251 -10.97 -25.22 21.56
CA THR A 251 -9.72 -25.89 21.16
C THR A 251 -8.46 -25.02 21.34
N LYS A 252 -8.61 -23.88 22.03
CA LYS A 252 -7.51 -22.94 22.30
C LYS A 252 -6.37 -23.59 23.09
N PHE A 253 -5.15 -23.37 22.61
CA PHE A 253 -3.94 -23.73 23.33
C PHE A 253 -2.95 -22.56 23.34
N THR A 254 -2.00 -22.61 24.28
CA THR A 254 -1.02 -21.53 24.46
C THR A 254 0.35 -21.96 23.95
N LEU A 255 0.94 -21.10 23.11
CA LEU A 255 2.34 -21.19 22.73
C LEU A 255 3.14 -20.14 23.51
N ARG A 256 4.20 -20.57 24.19
CA ARG A 256 5.05 -19.70 24.99
C ARG A 256 6.24 -19.18 24.18
N ALA A 257 6.49 -17.88 24.31
CA ALA A 257 7.67 -17.22 23.76
C ALA A 257 8.72 -17.05 24.86
N ARG A 258 9.98 -17.41 24.59
CA ARG A 258 11.07 -17.27 25.56
C ARG A 258 11.77 -15.92 25.51
N LYS A 259 11.75 -15.27 24.34
CA LYS A 259 12.40 -13.97 24.13
C LYS A 259 11.39 -12.87 23.87
N GLU A 260 10.61 -13.00 22.81
CA GLU A 260 9.69 -11.96 22.38
C GLU A 260 8.54 -12.52 21.56
N VAL A 261 7.46 -11.75 21.47
CA VAL A 261 6.35 -11.92 20.55
C VAL A 261 6.39 -10.76 19.56
N ILE A 262 6.56 -11.06 18.27
CA ILE A 262 6.54 -10.07 17.20
C ILE A 262 5.15 -10.11 16.55
N VAL A 263 4.44 -8.99 16.59
CA VAL A 263 3.12 -8.84 15.97
C VAL A 263 3.31 -8.19 14.59
N ALA A 264 2.99 -8.94 13.55
CA ALA A 264 3.06 -8.50 12.16
C ALA A 264 1.80 -8.91 11.38
N ALA A 265 0.63 -8.78 12.02
CA ALA A 265 -0.65 -9.21 11.46
C ALA A 265 -1.25 -8.20 10.46
N GLY A 266 -0.50 -7.17 10.08
CA GLY A 266 -0.92 -6.12 9.16
C GLY A 266 -1.81 -5.06 9.80
N ALA A 267 -2.18 -4.05 9.02
CA ALA A 267 -2.88 -2.86 9.52
C ALA A 267 -4.27 -3.19 10.12
N VAL A 268 -4.92 -4.24 9.63
CA VAL A 268 -6.29 -4.60 10.05
C VAL A 268 -6.29 -5.55 11.24
N TRP A 269 -5.46 -6.59 11.24
CA TRP A 269 -5.48 -7.59 12.30
C TRP A 269 -4.59 -7.27 13.49
N THR A 270 -3.57 -6.42 13.35
CA THR A 270 -2.71 -6.01 14.47
C THR A 270 -3.49 -5.25 15.54
N PRO A 271 -4.27 -4.19 15.25
CA PRO A 271 -5.06 -3.52 16.27
C PRO A 271 -6.13 -4.44 16.87
N TRP A 272 -6.76 -5.30 16.07
CA TRP A 272 -7.68 -6.31 16.59
C TRP A 272 -7.01 -7.22 17.61
N LEU A 273 -5.82 -7.75 17.31
CA LEU A 273 -5.09 -8.64 18.24
C LEU A 273 -4.68 -7.93 19.53
N LEU A 274 -4.22 -6.68 19.44
CA LEU A 274 -3.86 -5.88 20.61
C LEU A 274 -5.08 -5.62 21.49
N GLN A 275 -6.20 -5.19 20.93
CA GLN A 275 -7.45 -4.96 21.66
C GLN A 275 -7.97 -6.26 22.28
N ARG A 276 -7.95 -7.38 21.55
CA ARG A 276 -8.29 -8.71 22.08
C ARG A 276 -7.42 -9.11 23.27
N SER A 277 -6.21 -8.60 23.34
CA SER A 277 -5.24 -8.88 24.41
C SER A 277 -5.36 -7.91 25.60
N GLY A 278 -6.33 -6.98 25.57
CA GLY A 278 -6.53 -5.98 26.62
C GLY A 278 -5.64 -4.73 26.48
N ILE A 279 -5.08 -4.47 25.27
CA ILE A 279 -4.27 -3.30 24.98
C ILE A 279 -5.05 -2.41 24.01
N GLY A 280 -5.51 -1.25 24.46
CA GLY A 280 -6.30 -0.36 23.61
C GLY A 280 -7.08 0.71 24.38
N PRO A 281 -8.05 1.36 23.68
CA PRO A 281 -8.96 2.33 24.29
C PRO A 281 -9.86 1.67 25.31
N THR A 282 -9.93 2.21 26.52
CA THR A 282 -10.77 1.69 27.61
C THR A 282 -12.22 1.53 27.18
N SER A 283 -12.77 2.54 26.51
CA SER A 283 -14.18 2.53 26.06
C SER A 283 -14.53 1.40 25.09
N ILE A 284 -13.60 0.97 24.26
CA ILE A 284 -13.77 -0.17 23.33
C ILE A 284 -13.64 -1.50 24.09
N LEU A 285 -12.62 -1.62 24.93
CA LEU A 285 -12.34 -2.86 25.68
C LEU A 285 -13.46 -3.19 26.66
N GLU A 286 -13.95 -2.21 27.42
CA GLU A 286 -15.04 -2.39 28.38
C GLU A 286 -16.35 -2.79 27.70
N LYS A 287 -16.71 -2.14 26.56
CA LYS A 287 -17.88 -2.51 25.77
C LYS A 287 -17.79 -3.95 25.23
N ALA A 288 -16.59 -4.43 24.99
CA ALA A 288 -16.32 -5.80 24.54
C ALA A 288 -16.19 -6.81 25.68
N GLY A 289 -16.31 -6.38 26.96
CA GLY A 289 -16.11 -7.24 28.11
C GLY A 289 -14.67 -7.70 28.28
N ILE A 290 -13.69 -6.97 27.76
CA ILE A 290 -12.26 -7.31 27.82
C ILE A 290 -11.59 -6.47 28.92
N PRO A 291 -10.94 -7.09 29.91
CA PRO A 291 -10.21 -6.36 30.93
C PRO A 291 -9.08 -5.51 30.36
N VAL A 292 -9.01 -4.25 30.76
CA VAL A 292 -7.94 -3.33 30.35
C VAL A 292 -6.66 -3.71 31.06
N LYS A 293 -5.68 -4.21 30.30
CA LYS A 293 -4.33 -4.51 30.81
C LYS A 293 -3.36 -3.35 30.56
N LYS A 294 -3.56 -2.65 29.44
CA LYS A 294 -2.79 -1.45 29.10
C LYS A 294 -3.70 -0.46 28.36
N TYR A 295 -3.92 0.68 28.98
CA TYR A 295 -4.55 1.80 28.28
C TYR A 295 -3.61 2.33 27.20
N LEU A 296 -4.07 2.31 25.95
CA LEU A 296 -3.35 2.80 24.79
C LEU A 296 -4.36 3.24 23.71
N PRO A 297 -4.87 4.49 23.79
CA PRO A 297 -6.00 4.95 22.98
C PRO A 297 -5.70 5.00 21.49
N GLY A 298 -4.42 5.05 21.09
CA GLY A 298 -4.01 5.02 19.70
C GLY A 298 -4.23 3.69 18.98
N VAL A 299 -4.43 2.59 19.70
CA VAL A 299 -4.66 1.28 19.06
C VAL A 299 -6.01 1.26 18.36
N GLY A 300 -5.97 1.09 17.03
CA GLY A 300 -7.14 1.12 16.17
C GLY A 300 -7.54 2.51 15.67
N SER A 301 -6.87 3.56 16.12
CA SER A 301 -7.06 4.94 15.66
C SER A 301 -6.11 5.31 14.53
N ASN A 302 -6.29 6.51 13.93
CA ASN A 302 -5.44 7.07 12.88
C ASN A 302 -5.38 6.23 11.59
N PHE A 303 -6.38 5.40 11.33
CA PHE A 303 -6.45 4.66 10.08
C PHE A 303 -6.64 5.61 8.90
N GLN A 304 -5.83 5.41 7.88
CA GLN A 304 -5.83 6.19 6.66
C GLN A 304 -5.72 5.24 5.47
N ASP A 305 -6.47 5.53 4.42
CA ASP A 305 -6.30 4.91 3.12
C ASP A 305 -6.40 5.99 2.05
N HIS A 306 -5.81 5.76 0.91
CA HIS A 306 -5.78 6.69 -0.20
C HIS A 306 -7.14 6.79 -0.89
N PRO A 307 -7.88 7.92 -0.83
CA PRO A 307 -9.03 8.13 -1.69
C PRO A 307 -8.60 8.15 -3.15
N ILE A 308 -9.32 7.40 -3.99
CA ILE A 308 -9.12 7.41 -5.43
C ILE A 308 -10.33 8.06 -6.07
N GLY A 309 -10.12 9.08 -6.86
CA GLY A 309 -11.19 9.82 -7.53
C GLY A 309 -10.71 10.51 -8.80
N GLY A 310 -11.65 11.00 -9.58
CA GLY A 310 -11.32 11.71 -10.80
C GLY A 310 -12.25 11.37 -11.96
N ALA A 311 -11.81 11.68 -13.18
CA ALA A 311 -12.55 11.45 -14.40
C ALA A 311 -12.07 10.18 -15.11
N THR A 312 -12.99 9.44 -15.71
CA THR A 312 -12.70 8.29 -16.57
C THR A 312 -12.73 8.74 -18.02
N TRP A 313 -11.75 8.31 -18.79
CA TRP A 313 -11.55 8.70 -20.18
C TRP A 313 -11.29 7.50 -21.07
N ASN A 314 -11.61 7.63 -22.38
CA ASN A 314 -11.20 6.71 -23.42
C ASN A 314 -10.62 7.45 -24.62
N TRP A 315 -9.71 6.81 -25.35
CA TRP A 315 -9.36 7.17 -26.73
C TRP A 315 -10.33 6.48 -27.69
N THR A 316 -10.80 7.22 -28.68
CA THR A 316 -11.83 6.73 -29.63
C THR A 316 -11.36 6.67 -31.06
N LYS A 317 -10.17 7.22 -31.37
CA LYS A 317 -9.57 7.26 -32.71
C LYS A 317 -8.12 6.81 -32.64
N ASN A 318 -7.66 6.07 -33.65
CA ASN A 318 -6.28 5.64 -33.79
C ASN A 318 -5.69 5.04 -32.48
N VAL A 319 -6.50 4.29 -31.76
CA VAL A 319 -6.12 3.74 -30.45
C VAL A 319 -4.94 2.80 -30.65
N PRO A 320 -3.79 3.05 -30.00
CA PRO A 320 -2.66 2.14 -30.06
C PRO A 320 -3.06 0.74 -29.54
N SER A 321 -2.66 -0.30 -30.26
CA SER A 321 -3.03 -1.69 -29.92
C SER A 321 -1.77 -2.56 -29.94
N PRO A 322 -1.71 -3.60 -29.06
CA PRO A 322 -2.72 -3.97 -28.05
C PRO A 322 -2.74 -3.04 -26.83
N GLN A 323 -3.89 -2.98 -26.15
CA GLN A 323 -4.05 -2.34 -24.85
C GLN A 323 -3.92 -3.37 -23.72
N GLN A 324 -3.61 -2.92 -22.51
CA GLN A 324 -3.51 -3.83 -21.33
C GLN A 324 -4.85 -4.52 -21.06
N GLY A 325 -5.98 -3.86 -21.31
CA GLY A 325 -7.32 -4.43 -21.18
C GLY A 325 -7.60 -5.61 -22.11
N ASP A 326 -6.86 -5.70 -23.22
CA ASP A 326 -7.01 -6.80 -24.18
C ASP A 326 -6.61 -8.15 -23.60
N LEU A 327 -5.78 -8.18 -22.56
CA LEU A 327 -5.47 -9.40 -21.82
C LEU A 327 -6.71 -10.04 -21.16
N MET A 328 -7.75 -9.24 -20.89
CA MET A 328 -9.01 -9.74 -20.31
C MET A 328 -10.13 -9.88 -21.33
N SER A 329 -10.12 -9.07 -22.40
CA SER A 329 -11.22 -8.98 -23.36
C SER A 329 -10.96 -9.76 -24.66
N ASN A 330 -9.70 -10.07 -25.00
CA ASN A 330 -9.31 -10.76 -26.23
C ASN A 330 -8.62 -12.09 -25.90
N THR A 331 -9.36 -13.19 -26.03
CA THR A 331 -8.87 -14.54 -25.69
C THR A 331 -7.73 -15.01 -26.58
N THR A 332 -7.70 -14.62 -27.85
CA THR A 332 -6.59 -14.94 -28.77
C THR A 332 -5.32 -14.21 -28.34
N PHE A 333 -5.41 -12.90 -28.09
CA PHE A 333 -4.27 -12.12 -27.61
C PHE A 333 -3.72 -12.65 -26.28
N TYR A 334 -4.61 -13.07 -25.36
CA TYR A 334 -4.19 -13.70 -24.11
C TYR A 334 -3.45 -15.02 -24.36
N ALA A 335 -3.98 -15.89 -25.22
CA ALA A 335 -3.38 -17.18 -25.54
C ALA A 335 -1.99 -17.03 -26.17
N ASP A 336 -1.84 -16.10 -27.12
CA ASP A 336 -0.55 -15.79 -27.76
C ASP A 336 0.45 -15.22 -26.75
N SER A 337 0.01 -14.27 -25.92
CA SER A 337 0.81 -13.71 -24.83
C SER A 337 1.23 -14.76 -23.81
N LYS A 338 0.35 -15.72 -23.51
CA LYS A 338 0.66 -16.83 -22.59
C LYS A 338 1.71 -17.77 -23.18
N LYS A 339 1.60 -18.08 -24.45
CA LYS A 339 2.61 -18.89 -25.15
C LYS A 339 3.97 -18.18 -25.19
N GLU A 340 4.00 -16.88 -25.46
CA GLU A 340 5.23 -16.08 -25.41
C GLU A 340 5.86 -16.10 -24.02
N TYR A 341 5.04 -15.84 -22.99
CA TYR A 341 5.48 -15.85 -21.60
C TYR A 341 6.03 -17.22 -21.17
N ASP A 342 5.32 -18.31 -21.48
CA ASP A 342 5.74 -19.67 -21.08
C ASP A 342 7.01 -20.11 -21.79
N THR A 343 7.27 -19.58 -23.00
CA THR A 343 8.42 -19.98 -23.80
C THR A 343 9.65 -19.11 -23.53
N TYR A 344 9.46 -17.80 -23.39
CA TYR A 344 10.56 -16.83 -23.40
C TYR A 344 10.61 -15.93 -22.15
N HIS A 345 9.62 -16.00 -21.27
CA HIS A 345 9.46 -15.09 -20.13
C HIS A 345 9.48 -13.60 -20.53
N THR A 346 8.82 -13.29 -21.65
CA THR A 346 8.68 -11.93 -22.22
C THR A 346 7.22 -11.62 -22.52
N GLY A 347 6.97 -10.41 -23.06
CA GLY A 347 5.67 -10.04 -23.57
C GLY A 347 4.72 -9.47 -22.52
N PRO A 348 3.44 -9.30 -22.89
CA PRO A 348 2.43 -8.58 -22.12
C PRO A 348 2.19 -9.11 -20.70
N LEU A 349 2.31 -10.43 -20.49
CA LEU A 349 2.07 -11.04 -19.18
C LEU A 349 3.15 -10.74 -18.14
N THR A 350 4.28 -10.15 -18.54
CA THR A 350 5.32 -9.67 -17.60
C THR A 350 4.96 -8.34 -16.93
N VAL A 351 3.92 -7.63 -17.43
CA VAL A 351 3.50 -6.32 -16.93
C VAL A 351 2.42 -6.49 -15.88
N ALA A 352 2.68 -6.04 -14.66
CA ALA A 352 1.73 -5.96 -13.57
C ALA A 352 0.76 -4.76 -13.76
N ARG A 353 0.29 -4.15 -12.70
CA ARG A 353 -0.59 -2.95 -12.74
C ARG A 353 0.01 -1.72 -13.43
N GLY A 354 1.12 -1.88 -14.04
CA GLY A 354 1.91 -0.81 -14.63
C GLY A 354 3.18 -0.58 -13.82
N SER A 355 4.07 0.20 -14.41
CA SER A 355 5.33 0.62 -13.79
C SER A 355 5.52 2.12 -13.89
N GLN A 356 4.42 2.86 -14.15
CA GLN A 356 4.46 4.31 -14.29
C GLN A 356 3.41 4.97 -13.42
N ALA A 357 3.82 6.06 -12.79
CA ALA A 357 2.96 7.00 -12.09
C ALA A 357 3.53 8.41 -12.18
N SER A 358 2.73 9.43 -11.98
CA SER A 358 3.26 10.75 -11.70
C SER A 358 2.86 11.18 -10.29
N PHE A 359 3.85 11.62 -9.53
CA PHE A 359 3.67 12.14 -8.18
C PHE A 359 3.79 13.66 -8.24
N LEU A 360 2.67 14.34 -8.07
CA LEU A 360 2.58 15.77 -8.32
C LEU A 360 2.25 16.57 -7.07
N PRO A 361 2.96 17.69 -6.83
CA PRO A 361 2.63 18.63 -5.78
C PRO A 361 1.26 19.28 -5.99
N LEU A 362 0.63 19.72 -4.89
CA LEU A 362 -0.64 20.45 -4.93
C LEU A 362 -0.58 21.66 -5.88
N ARG A 363 0.54 22.36 -5.87
CA ARG A 363 0.78 23.56 -6.67
C ARG A 363 0.78 23.29 -8.18
N VAL A 364 1.20 22.11 -8.61
CA VAL A 364 1.21 21.71 -10.04
C VAL A 364 -0.20 21.37 -10.51
N VAL A 365 -0.98 20.68 -9.68
CA VAL A 365 -2.35 20.23 -10.05
C VAL A 365 -3.39 21.33 -9.86
N ALA A 366 -3.22 22.17 -8.84
CA ALA A 366 -4.13 23.26 -8.48
C ALA A 366 -3.43 24.63 -8.39
N PRO A 367 -2.78 25.13 -9.48
CA PRO A 367 -1.90 26.31 -9.40
C PRO A 367 -2.60 27.58 -8.91
N GLU A 368 -3.88 27.72 -9.16
CA GLU A 368 -4.66 28.90 -8.74
C GLU A 368 -5.31 28.75 -7.37
N LYS A 369 -5.50 27.49 -6.90
CA LYS A 369 -6.24 27.18 -5.66
C LYS A 369 -5.35 26.74 -4.50
N TRP A 370 -4.11 26.28 -4.76
CA TRP A 370 -3.27 25.61 -3.76
C TRP A 370 -3.08 26.43 -2.48
N LYS A 371 -2.86 27.76 -2.61
CA LYS A 371 -2.64 28.62 -1.45
C LYS A 371 -3.90 28.72 -0.60
N ALA A 372 -5.06 28.94 -1.22
CA ALA A 372 -6.33 29.01 -0.50
C ALA A 372 -6.68 27.68 0.19
N LEU A 373 -6.34 26.54 -0.44
CA LEU A 373 -6.52 25.22 0.17
C LEU A 373 -5.61 25.03 1.39
N VAL A 374 -4.33 25.40 1.30
CA VAL A 374 -3.38 25.35 2.42
C VAL A 374 -3.84 26.26 3.56
N ASP A 375 -4.27 27.50 3.26
CA ASP A 375 -4.79 28.45 4.24
C ASP A 375 -6.05 27.89 4.92
N ALA A 376 -6.97 27.28 4.16
CA ALA A 376 -8.19 26.67 4.69
C ALA A 376 -7.90 25.48 5.61
N ILE A 377 -6.95 24.61 5.23
CA ILE A 377 -6.53 23.47 6.06
C ILE A 377 -5.89 24.01 7.36
N THR A 378 -5.05 25.02 7.26
CA THR A 378 -4.41 25.64 8.44
C THR A 378 -5.45 26.15 9.44
N ALA A 379 -6.46 26.87 8.95
CA ALA A 379 -7.49 27.53 9.76
C ALA A 379 -8.55 26.57 10.33
N GLN A 380 -8.73 25.38 9.74
CA GLN A 380 -9.81 24.46 10.11
C GLN A 380 -9.63 23.90 11.53
N ASP A 381 -10.67 23.98 12.37
CA ASP A 381 -10.82 23.09 13.53
C ASP A 381 -11.18 21.67 13.02
N PRO A 382 -10.34 20.66 13.24
CA PRO A 382 -10.59 19.30 12.77
C PRO A 382 -11.56 18.52 13.65
N THR A 383 -11.80 18.95 14.88
CA THR A 383 -12.52 18.19 15.93
C THR A 383 -13.86 17.60 15.45
N PRO A 384 -14.73 18.35 14.71
CA PRO A 384 -16.00 17.80 14.25
C PRO A 384 -15.88 16.65 13.24
N TYR A 385 -14.73 16.49 12.61
CA TYR A 385 -14.50 15.53 11.54
C TYR A 385 -13.74 14.28 11.98
N LEU A 386 -13.26 14.26 13.23
CA LEU A 386 -12.53 13.14 13.80
C LEU A 386 -13.47 12.00 14.24
N PRO A 387 -13.01 10.75 14.31
CA PRO A 387 -13.77 9.65 14.88
C PRO A 387 -14.13 9.91 16.35
N SER A 388 -15.25 9.32 16.81
CA SER A 388 -15.68 9.45 18.22
C SER A 388 -14.67 8.91 19.23
N THR A 389 -13.74 8.05 18.81
CA THR A 389 -12.62 7.56 19.64
C THR A 389 -11.61 8.67 19.99
N TYR A 390 -11.69 9.83 19.33
CA TYR A 390 -10.87 11.01 19.66
C TYR A 390 -11.54 11.92 20.70
N ALA A 391 -12.84 11.75 20.94
CA ALA A 391 -13.53 12.54 21.94
C ALA A 391 -12.91 12.31 23.32
N ASP A 392 -12.59 13.39 24.02
CA ASP A 392 -11.97 13.38 25.36
C ASP A 392 -10.57 12.72 25.42
N GLU A 393 -9.93 12.50 24.26
CA GLU A 393 -8.60 11.89 24.16
C GLU A 393 -7.55 12.92 23.71
N GLU A 394 -7.08 13.74 24.64
CA GLU A 394 -6.13 14.83 24.36
C GLU A 394 -4.89 14.40 23.58
N THR A 395 -4.36 13.21 23.86
CA THR A 395 -3.16 12.68 23.18
C THR A 395 -3.42 12.37 21.69
N LEU A 396 -4.62 11.87 21.36
CA LEU A 396 -5.00 11.61 19.96
C LEU A 396 -5.22 12.93 19.22
N ILE A 397 -5.88 13.89 19.86
CA ILE A 397 -6.12 15.23 19.29
C ILE A 397 -4.78 15.94 19.05
N ALA A 398 -3.87 15.92 20.01
CA ALA A 398 -2.54 16.51 19.89
C ALA A 398 -1.73 15.85 18.74
N GLY A 399 -1.76 14.51 18.66
CA GLY A 399 -1.12 13.76 17.59
C GLY A 399 -1.69 14.09 16.21
N TYR A 400 -3.02 14.17 16.09
CA TYR A 400 -3.67 14.57 14.84
C TYR A 400 -3.28 16.00 14.44
N ASN A 401 -3.29 16.95 15.37
CA ASN A 401 -2.93 18.34 15.09
C ASN A 401 -1.46 18.48 14.61
N ALA A 402 -0.54 17.70 15.17
CA ALA A 402 0.84 17.64 14.69
C ALA A 402 0.91 17.09 13.25
N GLN A 403 0.18 16.01 12.94
CA GLN A 403 0.08 15.45 11.59
C GLN A 403 -0.59 16.43 10.61
N LYS A 404 -1.67 17.09 11.02
CA LYS A 404 -2.36 18.11 10.20
C LYS A 404 -1.42 19.26 9.83
N LYS A 405 -0.68 19.80 10.82
CA LYS A 405 0.31 20.85 10.57
C LYS A 405 1.34 20.40 9.56
N LEU A 406 1.91 19.20 9.75
CA LEU A 406 2.92 18.64 8.86
C LEU A 406 2.35 18.42 7.45
N THR A 407 1.15 17.87 7.31
CA THR A 407 0.47 17.69 6.03
C THR A 407 0.26 19.02 5.31
N THR A 408 -0.10 20.06 6.05
CA THR A 408 -0.27 21.42 5.51
C THR A 408 1.06 21.99 5.00
N ASP A 409 2.14 21.83 5.76
CA ASP A 409 3.48 22.23 5.37
C ASP A 409 3.95 21.50 4.10
N LEU A 410 3.67 20.18 4.00
CA LEU A 410 4.01 19.36 2.83
C LEU A 410 3.18 19.72 1.59
N PHE A 411 1.89 20.09 1.72
CA PHE A 411 1.09 20.59 0.60
C PHE A 411 1.59 21.92 0.05
N ALA A 412 2.28 22.71 0.83
CA ALA A 412 2.89 23.96 0.41
C ALA A 412 4.23 23.80 -0.32
N ARG A 413 4.81 22.57 -0.41
CA ARG A 413 6.13 22.30 -0.97
C ARG A 413 6.05 21.78 -2.40
N ASP A 414 7.15 21.94 -3.15
CA ASP A 414 7.31 21.43 -4.52
C ASP A 414 7.98 20.03 -4.56
N ASP A 415 8.63 19.61 -3.47
CA ASP A 415 9.28 18.31 -3.29
C ASP A 415 8.43 17.29 -2.52
N SER A 416 7.12 17.51 -2.46
CA SER A 416 6.16 16.67 -1.77
C SER A 416 4.91 16.45 -2.63
N ALA A 417 4.56 15.20 -2.89
CA ALA A 417 3.39 14.86 -3.67
C ALA A 417 2.10 15.03 -2.88
N ALA A 418 1.12 15.70 -3.46
CA ALA A 418 -0.27 15.69 -3.03
C ALA A 418 -1.08 14.59 -3.72
N TYR A 419 -0.69 14.24 -4.95
CA TYR A 419 -1.41 13.30 -5.81
C TYR A 419 -0.47 12.31 -6.47
N GLU A 420 -0.98 11.08 -6.64
CA GLU A 420 -0.44 10.09 -7.54
C GLU A 420 -1.41 9.90 -8.70
N PHE A 421 -0.93 10.04 -9.93
CA PHE A 421 -1.64 9.67 -11.15
C PHE A 421 -1.00 8.41 -11.72
N PRO A 422 -1.53 7.20 -11.41
CA PRO A 422 -1.11 6.00 -12.10
C PRO A 422 -1.41 6.13 -13.59
N PHE A 423 -0.48 5.78 -14.45
CA PHE A 423 -0.72 5.83 -15.88
C PHE A 423 -0.16 4.61 -16.61
N ALA A 424 -0.77 4.31 -17.73
CA ALA A 424 -0.38 3.27 -18.65
C ALA A 424 -0.52 3.80 -20.08
N ALA A 425 -0.63 2.93 -21.05
CA ALA A 425 -0.91 3.29 -22.45
C ALA A 425 -2.39 3.67 -22.62
N GLY A 426 -2.79 4.83 -22.13
CA GLY A 426 -4.17 5.32 -22.17
C GLY A 426 -4.30 6.77 -21.72
N PRO A 427 -5.52 7.35 -21.79
CA PRO A 427 -5.79 8.68 -21.25
C PRO A 427 -5.50 8.72 -19.75
N LEU A 428 -5.15 9.90 -19.24
CA LEU A 428 -4.98 10.09 -17.80
C LEU A 428 -6.35 10.00 -17.11
N GLY A 429 -6.46 9.05 -16.19
CA GLY A 429 -7.69 8.73 -15.47
C GLY A 429 -7.72 9.23 -14.03
N PRO A 430 -8.41 8.49 -13.15
CA PRO A 430 -8.46 8.79 -11.73
C PRO A 430 -7.08 8.87 -11.09
N ALA A 431 -6.98 9.70 -10.05
CA ALA A 431 -5.78 9.84 -9.25
C ALA A 431 -6.04 9.53 -7.78
N VAL A 432 -4.97 9.35 -7.07
CA VAL A 432 -4.91 9.06 -5.65
C VAL A 432 -4.61 10.34 -4.88
N LEU A 433 -5.40 10.67 -3.86
CA LEU A 433 -5.05 11.69 -2.87
C LEU A 433 -4.09 11.06 -1.86
N MET A 434 -2.83 11.51 -1.87
CA MET A 434 -1.76 10.89 -1.10
C MET A 434 -1.82 11.21 0.40
N ARG A 435 -2.44 12.32 0.80
CA ARG A 435 -2.42 12.83 2.17
C ARG A 435 -3.81 13.25 2.63
N PRO A 436 -4.74 12.31 2.89
CA PRO A 436 -6.06 12.65 3.39
C PRO A 436 -6.00 13.21 4.81
N LEU A 437 -6.85 14.18 5.11
CA LEU A 437 -7.07 14.72 6.44
C LEU A 437 -8.06 13.86 7.24
N SER A 438 -8.95 13.16 6.57
CA SER A 438 -9.88 12.21 7.19
C SER A 438 -9.15 11.09 7.92
N ARG A 439 -9.71 10.64 9.03
CA ARG A 439 -9.20 9.51 9.82
C ARG A 439 -10.30 8.49 10.04
N GLY A 440 -9.95 7.25 9.81
CA GLY A 440 -10.78 6.10 10.10
C GLY A 440 -10.35 5.36 11.37
N THR A 441 -10.99 4.23 11.62
CA THR A 441 -10.69 3.35 12.76
C THR A 441 -10.75 1.88 12.38
N ILE A 442 -9.99 1.07 13.10
CA ILE A 442 -10.04 -0.38 13.03
C ILE A 442 -10.15 -0.92 14.45
N ASN A 443 -11.33 -1.42 14.80
CA ASN A 443 -11.62 -1.88 16.16
C ASN A 443 -12.12 -3.32 16.16
N ILE A 444 -12.05 -3.96 17.33
CA ILE A 444 -12.76 -5.23 17.55
C ILE A 444 -14.27 -5.02 17.41
N ASN A 445 -14.98 -6.08 17.04
CA ASN A 445 -16.42 -6.09 17.16
C ASN A 445 -16.78 -6.23 18.65
N VAL A 446 -17.37 -5.22 19.26
CA VAL A 446 -17.65 -5.19 20.70
C VAL A 446 -18.75 -6.18 21.12
N THR A 447 -19.61 -6.61 20.20
CA THR A 447 -20.66 -7.59 20.46
C THR A 447 -20.21 -9.04 20.24
N ASP A 448 -19.17 -9.24 19.40
CA ASP A 448 -18.53 -10.51 19.16
C ASP A 448 -17.02 -10.29 18.94
N PRO A 449 -16.23 -10.18 20.00
CA PRO A 449 -14.81 -9.87 19.90
C PRO A 449 -13.95 -10.92 19.19
N LEU A 450 -14.46 -12.12 18.93
CA LEU A 450 -13.79 -13.14 18.13
C LEU A 450 -14.07 -13.01 16.63
N ASN A 451 -15.08 -12.24 16.26
CA ASN A 451 -15.38 -11.98 14.88
C ASN A 451 -14.30 -11.09 14.24
N GLN A 452 -14.43 -10.87 12.94
CA GLN A 452 -13.52 -9.99 12.19
C GLN A 452 -13.59 -8.55 12.68
N PRO A 453 -12.48 -7.77 12.47
CA PRO A 453 -12.45 -6.36 12.85
C PRO A 453 -13.54 -5.54 12.17
N VAL A 454 -13.98 -4.51 12.85
CA VAL A 454 -14.84 -3.46 12.30
C VAL A 454 -13.92 -2.39 11.70
N VAL A 455 -13.99 -2.22 10.39
CA VAL A 455 -13.18 -1.27 9.63
C VAL A 455 -14.07 -0.10 9.19
N ASP A 456 -13.74 1.10 9.66
CA ASP A 456 -14.39 2.34 9.28
C ASP A 456 -13.38 3.24 8.55
N TYR A 457 -13.53 3.41 7.25
CA TYR A 457 -12.63 4.23 6.43
C TYR A 457 -12.82 5.72 6.67
N ARG A 458 -14.04 6.17 6.87
CA ARG A 458 -14.41 7.60 7.01
C ARG A 458 -13.84 8.48 5.88
N THR A 459 -13.66 7.92 4.69
CA THR A 459 -13.15 8.65 3.52
C THR A 459 -14.01 9.89 3.26
N PHE A 460 -13.38 11.05 3.06
CA PHE A 460 -14.02 12.35 2.90
C PHE A 460 -14.90 12.79 4.08
N SER A 461 -14.68 12.25 5.28
CA SER A 461 -15.33 12.78 6.49
C SER A 461 -14.86 14.20 6.83
N ASN A 462 -13.63 14.55 6.45
CA ASN A 462 -13.18 15.94 6.45
C ASN A 462 -13.46 16.55 5.07
N PRO A 463 -14.28 17.63 4.98
CA PRO A 463 -14.68 18.22 3.70
C PRO A 463 -13.51 18.80 2.89
N LEU A 464 -12.40 19.14 3.55
CA LEU A 464 -11.20 19.63 2.84
C LEU A 464 -10.51 18.56 2.00
N ASP A 465 -10.70 17.28 2.31
CA ASP A 465 -10.22 16.21 1.43
C ASP A 465 -10.89 16.26 0.06
N MET A 466 -12.23 16.53 0.05
CA MET A 466 -12.96 16.71 -1.21
C MET A 466 -12.48 17.96 -1.95
N ALA A 467 -12.28 19.07 -1.22
CA ALA A 467 -11.76 20.30 -1.81
C ALA A 467 -10.38 20.13 -2.46
N VAL A 468 -9.51 19.30 -1.85
CA VAL A 468 -8.19 18.94 -2.42
C VAL A 468 -8.34 17.93 -3.57
N ALA A 469 -9.35 17.05 -3.57
CA ALA A 469 -9.55 16.04 -4.61
C ALA A 469 -10.17 16.60 -5.91
N ILE A 470 -11.02 17.61 -5.85
CA ILE A 470 -11.68 18.22 -7.02
C ILE A 470 -10.68 18.63 -8.12
N PRO A 471 -9.53 19.27 -7.83
CA PRO A 471 -8.53 19.60 -8.83
C PRO A 471 -8.03 18.43 -9.69
N ILE A 472 -8.14 17.17 -9.21
CA ILE A 472 -7.79 15.98 -9.99
C ILE A 472 -8.58 15.92 -11.31
N VAL A 473 -9.89 16.16 -11.26
CA VAL A 473 -10.76 16.16 -12.44
C VAL A 473 -10.36 17.27 -13.41
N GLN A 474 -10.12 18.47 -12.87
CA GLN A 474 -9.75 19.65 -13.68
C GLN A 474 -8.38 19.43 -14.36
N PHE A 475 -7.43 18.86 -13.63
CA PHE A 475 -6.11 18.52 -14.18
C PHE A 475 -6.20 17.44 -15.27
N ALA A 476 -6.94 16.35 -15.04
CA ALA A 476 -7.15 15.29 -16.02
C ALA A 476 -7.82 15.83 -17.29
N ARG A 477 -8.78 16.75 -17.17
CA ARG A 477 -9.43 17.43 -18.32
C ARG A 477 -8.44 18.28 -19.13
N LYS A 478 -7.55 19.00 -18.45
CA LYS A 478 -6.48 19.76 -19.09
C LYS A 478 -5.49 18.82 -19.77
N PHE A 479 -5.05 17.79 -19.07
CA PHE A 479 -4.05 16.83 -19.55
C PHE A 479 -4.50 16.11 -20.82
N ASN A 480 -5.73 15.57 -20.84
CA ASN A 480 -6.24 14.82 -21.98
C ASN A 480 -6.59 15.66 -23.21
N LYS A 481 -6.45 16.98 -23.12
CA LYS A 481 -6.61 17.93 -24.24
C LYS A 481 -5.27 18.40 -24.83
N LEU A 482 -4.14 17.92 -24.34
CA LEU A 482 -2.82 18.32 -24.82
C LEU A 482 -2.56 17.86 -26.26
N ASN A 483 -1.66 18.55 -26.94
CA ASN A 483 -1.30 18.25 -28.33
C ASN A 483 -0.71 16.84 -28.48
N ALA A 484 -0.06 16.32 -27.44
CA ALA A 484 0.45 14.96 -27.41
C ALA A 484 -0.62 13.89 -27.72
N PHE A 485 -1.91 14.18 -27.46
CA PHE A 485 -3.04 13.28 -27.75
C PHE A 485 -3.81 13.66 -29.03
N SER A 486 -3.27 14.57 -29.83
CA SER A 486 -3.88 15.00 -31.09
C SER A 486 -4.10 13.76 -31.97
N GLY A 487 -5.32 13.60 -32.49
CA GLY A 487 -5.69 12.45 -33.31
C GLY A 487 -6.17 11.20 -32.59
N LEU A 488 -6.02 11.10 -31.25
CA LEU A 488 -6.48 9.93 -30.48
C LEU A 488 -7.95 10.04 -30.04
N GLY A 489 -8.54 11.24 -30.11
CA GLY A 489 -9.96 11.45 -29.79
C GLY A 489 -10.28 11.12 -28.33
N ALA A 490 -9.61 11.75 -27.38
CA ALA A 490 -9.87 11.58 -25.96
C ALA A 490 -11.28 12.06 -25.59
N VAL A 491 -12.09 11.19 -24.98
CA VAL A 491 -13.47 11.48 -24.56
C VAL A 491 -13.63 11.13 -23.08
N GLU A 492 -14.17 12.09 -22.33
CA GLU A 492 -14.55 11.86 -20.92
C GLU A 492 -15.83 11.02 -20.84
N ILE A 493 -15.76 9.92 -20.11
CA ILE A 493 -16.86 8.97 -19.91
C ILE A 493 -17.61 9.29 -18.62
N ALA A 494 -16.89 9.61 -17.54
CA ALA A 494 -17.44 9.97 -16.24
C ALA A 494 -16.53 11.00 -15.54
N PRO A 495 -17.09 11.96 -14.81
CA PRO A 495 -18.52 12.24 -14.59
C PRO A 495 -19.24 12.81 -15.82
N GLY A 496 -18.50 13.16 -16.90
CA GLY A 496 -19.01 13.77 -18.12
C GLY A 496 -18.88 15.29 -18.14
N LEU A 497 -18.69 15.83 -19.35
CA LEU A 497 -18.40 17.28 -19.55
C LEU A 497 -19.52 18.22 -19.10
N ASN A 498 -20.73 17.71 -18.86
CA ASN A 498 -21.85 18.49 -18.33
C ASN A 498 -21.69 18.82 -16.84
N VAL A 499 -20.83 18.11 -16.13
CA VAL A 499 -20.48 18.40 -14.74
C VAL A 499 -19.37 19.46 -14.75
N THR A 500 -19.77 20.72 -14.62
CA THR A 500 -18.88 21.90 -14.75
C THR A 500 -18.60 22.62 -13.45
N ASN A 501 -19.41 22.38 -12.43
CA ASN A 501 -19.25 22.95 -11.09
C ASN A 501 -18.56 21.96 -10.14
N ASP A 502 -18.07 22.49 -9.02
CA ASP A 502 -17.38 21.74 -7.97
C ASP A 502 -18.37 21.06 -6.98
N ALA A 503 -19.68 21.02 -7.29
CA ALA A 503 -20.76 20.50 -6.44
C ALA A 503 -21.00 18.99 -6.65
#